data_3222fc70e8214b7f141256e3c34506ae
#
_entry.id   3222fc70e8214b7f141256e3c34506ae
#
_cell.length_a   1.000
_cell.length_b   1.000
_cell.length_c   1.000
_cell.angle_alpha   90.00
_cell.angle_beta   90.00
_cell.angle_gamma   90.00
#
_symmetry.space_group_name_H-M   'P 1'
#
loop_
_entity.id
_entity.type
_entity.pdbx_description
1 polymer ?
#
loop_
_entity_poly.entity_id
_entity_poly.type
_entity_poly.pdbx_seq_one_letter_code
_entity_poly.pdbx_strand_id
1 'polypeptide(L)'
;MRADFGDASLSEDQRRVASEGIKVLMPVIGEKTMLELIVENLYQAGFSRLCLVISPEPNSIREFCSSNDLKVEFAVQQDPLGTADAVLAAEQWIHGSELFLVVNSDNLYPVESLRRLRDLNRPGLLGFEREALIANSNIPANRIAKFATLGVDSGAFLTHIVEKPDVVEPDMLVSMNAWLFSPMIFEACRTIEPSIRGEYEIASAVEYAMQQLGERYFVVRSTEGVLDLSSRADVASVRQVLERD
;
A
#
# COMPACT_ATOMS: atom_id res chain seq x y z
N MET A 1 11.83 18.17 5.86
CA MET A 1 12.60 18.89 4.81
C MET A 1 12.19 18.24 3.48
N ARG A 2 11.24 18.85 2.76
CA ARG A 2 10.73 18.32 1.46
C ARG A 2 11.80 18.59 0.41
N ALA A 3 12.38 17.53 -0.14
CA ALA A 3 13.36 17.66 -1.21
C ALA A 3 12.64 18.03 -2.53
N ASP A 4 12.93 19.23 -3.02
CA ASP A 4 12.59 19.68 -4.37
C ASP A 4 13.47 18.94 -5.37
N PHE A 5 12.90 17.97 -6.10
CA PHE A 5 13.56 17.34 -7.23
C PHE A 5 12.77 17.63 -8.52
N GLY A 6 13.36 18.51 -9.37
CA GLY A 6 13.19 18.54 -10.81
C GLY A 6 11.81 18.80 -11.40
N ASP A 7 11.51 20.07 -11.66
CA ASP A 7 10.24 20.63 -12.18
C ASP A 7 10.05 20.48 -13.71
N ALA A 8 10.84 19.69 -14.43
CA ALA A 8 10.98 19.83 -15.87
C ALA A 8 9.99 19.02 -16.74
N SER A 9 9.15 18.12 -16.17
CA SER A 9 8.29 17.23 -16.97
C SER A 9 6.81 17.20 -16.58
N LEU A 10 6.36 18.02 -15.63
CA LEU A 10 4.98 18.01 -15.16
C LEU A 10 4.07 18.90 -16.02
N SER A 11 2.85 18.45 -16.34
CA SER A 11 1.78 19.27 -16.90
C SER A 11 1.30 20.33 -15.91
N GLU A 12 0.52 21.32 -16.38
CA GLU A 12 -0.05 22.36 -15.50
C GLU A 12 -0.93 21.76 -14.39
N ASP A 13 -1.77 20.76 -14.72
CA ASP A 13 -2.61 20.07 -13.73
C ASP A 13 -1.77 19.28 -12.73
N GLN A 14 -0.73 18.60 -13.19
CA GLN A 14 0.20 17.90 -12.31
C GLN A 14 0.93 18.87 -11.37
N ARG A 15 1.31 20.07 -11.84
CA ARG A 15 1.94 21.11 -10.99
C ARG A 15 0.98 21.63 -9.94
N ARG A 16 -0.30 21.86 -10.29
CA ARG A 16 -1.32 22.32 -9.36
C ARG A 16 -1.53 21.30 -8.24
N VAL A 17 -1.85 20.04 -8.58
CA VAL A 17 -2.04 18.92 -7.62
C VAL A 17 -0.78 18.69 -6.79
N ALA A 18 0.39 18.82 -7.43
CA ALA A 18 1.65 18.69 -6.75
C ALA A 18 1.91 19.82 -5.72
N SER A 19 1.46 21.06 -5.98
CA SER A 19 1.55 22.18 -5.03
C SER A 19 0.68 21.94 -3.79
N GLU A 20 -0.44 21.25 -3.94
CA GLU A 20 -1.34 20.85 -2.86
C GLU A 20 -0.83 19.64 -2.05
N GLY A 21 0.23 18.98 -2.52
CA GLY A 21 0.90 17.89 -1.82
C GLY A 21 0.25 16.51 -1.98
N ILE A 22 -0.74 16.35 -2.87
CA ILE A 22 -1.51 15.12 -3.04
C ILE A 22 -1.06 14.38 -4.30
N LYS A 23 -0.07 13.54 -4.16
CA LYS A 23 0.55 12.80 -5.27
C LYS A 23 -0.41 11.85 -6.00
N VAL A 24 -1.30 11.19 -5.26
CA VAL A 24 -2.21 10.17 -5.78
C VAL A 24 -3.22 10.71 -6.80
N LEU A 25 -3.51 12.03 -6.75
CA LEU A 25 -4.38 12.72 -7.72
C LEU A 25 -3.62 13.23 -8.97
N MET A 26 -2.32 12.95 -9.09
CA MET A 26 -1.59 13.33 -10.30
C MET A 26 -1.95 12.40 -11.46
N PRO A 27 -2.26 12.95 -12.66
CA PRO A 27 -2.46 12.14 -13.85
C PRO A 27 -1.19 11.38 -14.23
N VAL A 28 -1.30 10.06 -14.37
CA VAL A 28 -0.18 9.16 -14.69
C VAL A 28 -0.27 8.59 -16.10
N ILE A 29 -1.48 8.42 -16.66
CA ILE A 29 -1.70 8.03 -18.05
C ILE A 29 -2.92 8.76 -18.64
N GLY A 30 -2.74 9.51 -19.74
CA GLY A 30 -3.77 10.40 -20.23
C GLY A 30 -4.21 11.37 -19.12
N GLU A 31 -5.51 11.42 -18.85
CA GLU A 31 -6.09 12.19 -17.74
C GLU A 31 -6.29 11.35 -16.47
N LYS A 32 -6.07 10.02 -16.53
CA LYS A 32 -6.27 9.14 -15.37
C LYS A 32 -5.22 9.35 -14.30
N THR A 33 -5.69 9.51 -13.07
CA THR A 33 -4.86 9.64 -11.88
C THR A 33 -4.44 8.27 -11.33
N MET A 34 -3.43 8.27 -10.47
CA MET A 34 -3.01 7.06 -9.74
C MET A 34 -4.15 6.49 -8.90
N LEU A 35 -4.94 7.35 -8.25
CA LEU A 35 -6.09 6.92 -7.44
C LEU A 35 -7.15 6.18 -8.26
N GLU A 36 -7.49 6.68 -9.45
CA GLU A 36 -8.46 6.01 -10.34
C GLU A 36 -7.96 4.63 -10.75
N LEU A 37 -6.67 4.49 -11.10
CA LEU A 37 -6.09 3.20 -11.46
C LEU A 37 -6.08 2.21 -10.29
N ILE A 38 -5.76 2.68 -9.07
CA ILE A 38 -5.81 1.84 -7.86
C ILE A 38 -7.23 1.34 -7.62
N VAL A 39 -8.24 2.23 -7.68
CA VAL A 39 -9.64 1.88 -7.50
C VAL A 39 -10.11 0.90 -8.57
N GLU A 40 -9.77 1.13 -9.85
CA GLU A 40 -10.08 0.22 -10.96
C GLU A 40 -9.48 -1.17 -10.74
N ASN A 41 -8.19 -1.26 -10.37
CA ASN A 41 -7.51 -2.54 -10.14
C ASN A 41 -8.13 -3.32 -8.97
N LEU A 42 -8.52 -2.63 -7.90
CA LEU A 42 -9.20 -3.25 -6.77
C LEU A 42 -10.58 -3.82 -7.18
N TYR A 43 -11.37 -3.08 -7.95
CA TYR A 43 -12.64 -3.59 -8.50
C TYR A 43 -12.43 -4.76 -9.47
N GLN A 44 -11.45 -4.68 -10.36
CA GLN A 44 -11.11 -5.78 -11.28
C GLN A 44 -10.62 -7.02 -10.54
N ALA A 45 -9.94 -6.86 -9.41
CA ALA A 45 -9.57 -7.96 -8.53
C ALA A 45 -10.77 -8.55 -7.75
N GLY A 46 -11.95 -7.89 -7.80
CA GLY A 46 -13.19 -8.36 -7.21
C GLY A 46 -13.46 -7.85 -5.80
N PHE A 47 -12.79 -6.81 -5.34
CA PHE A 47 -13.17 -6.10 -4.13
C PHE A 47 -14.36 -5.18 -4.47
N SER A 48 -15.45 -5.26 -3.73
CA SER A 48 -16.71 -4.55 -4.05
C SER A 48 -16.97 -3.34 -3.14
N ARG A 49 -16.27 -3.24 -2.02
CA ARG A 49 -16.37 -2.13 -1.06
C ARG A 49 -14.98 -1.58 -0.80
N LEU A 50 -14.80 -0.29 -1.06
CA LEU A 50 -13.52 0.38 -0.88
C LEU A 50 -13.69 1.53 0.11
N CYS A 51 -12.81 1.58 1.12
CA CYS A 51 -12.74 2.67 2.08
C CYS A 51 -11.37 3.35 1.98
N LEU A 52 -11.36 4.65 1.70
CA LEU A 52 -10.16 5.46 1.71
C LEU A 52 -9.98 6.09 3.09
N VAL A 53 -8.83 5.87 3.70
CA VAL A 53 -8.45 6.57 4.93
C VAL A 53 -7.81 7.89 4.54
N ILE A 54 -8.43 8.98 4.96
CA ILE A 54 -8.06 10.34 4.59
C ILE A 54 -7.81 11.22 5.84
N SER A 55 -7.12 12.34 5.65
CA SER A 55 -6.99 13.38 6.67
C SER A 55 -8.33 14.12 6.88
N PRO A 56 -8.49 14.86 7.99
CA PRO A 56 -9.63 15.78 8.19
C PRO A 56 -9.79 16.81 7.06
N GLU A 57 -10.98 17.40 6.97
CA GLU A 57 -11.31 18.47 6.01
C GLU A 57 -10.45 19.75 6.22
N PRO A 58 -10.12 20.51 5.18
CA PRO A 58 -10.53 20.28 3.78
C PRO A 58 -9.74 19.11 3.14
N ASN A 59 -10.40 18.31 2.27
CA ASN A 59 -9.81 17.09 1.74
C ASN A 59 -10.01 16.94 0.23
N SER A 60 -8.97 17.23 -0.54
CA SER A 60 -9.01 17.19 -2.00
C SER A 60 -9.27 15.77 -2.56
N ILE A 61 -8.94 14.68 -1.81
CA ILE A 61 -9.24 13.31 -2.24
C ILE A 61 -10.76 13.10 -2.22
N ARG A 62 -11.45 13.53 -1.17
CA ARG A 62 -12.92 13.45 -1.08
C ARG A 62 -13.59 14.25 -2.19
N GLU A 63 -13.14 15.48 -2.43
CA GLU A 63 -13.64 16.34 -3.50
C GLU A 63 -13.45 15.70 -4.87
N PHE A 64 -12.25 15.16 -5.12
CA PHE A 64 -11.92 14.47 -6.37
C PHE A 64 -12.83 13.25 -6.59
N CYS A 65 -12.96 12.37 -5.59
CA CYS A 65 -13.81 11.17 -5.69
C CYS A 65 -15.27 11.53 -5.99
N SER A 66 -15.80 12.57 -5.35
CA SER A 66 -17.16 13.05 -5.58
C SER A 66 -17.34 13.61 -6.99
N SER A 67 -16.37 14.37 -7.49
CA SER A 67 -16.42 15.00 -8.82
C SER A 67 -16.28 13.97 -9.96
N ASN A 68 -15.61 12.85 -9.72
CA ASN A 68 -15.37 11.78 -10.70
C ASN A 68 -16.24 10.52 -10.48
N ASP A 69 -17.25 10.61 -9.61
CA ASP A 69 -18.21 9.53 -9.29
C ASP A 69 -17.51 8.21 -8.86
N LEU A 70 -16.37 8.30 -8.18
CA LEU A 70 -15.70 7.12 -7.64
C LEU A 70 -16.51 6.55 -6.46
N LYS A 71 -16.87 5.27 -6.56
CA LYS A 71 -17.70 4.58 -5.57
C LYS A 71 -16.85 4.12 -4.38
N VAL A 72 -16.48 5.02 -3.52
CA VAL A 72 -15.64 4.78 -2.34
C VAL A 72 -16.27 5.36 -1.08
N GLU A 73 -15.97 4.75 0.05
CA GLU A 73 -16.31 5.23 1.38
C GLU A 73 -15.08 5.90 2.02
N PHE A 74 -15.26 6.63 3.11
CA PHE A 74 -14.16 7.37 3.75
C PHE A 74 -14.11 7.13 5.24
N ALA A 75 -12.93 6.80 5.75
CA ALA A 75 -12.58 6.89 7.15
C ALA A 75 -11.64 8.09 7.36
N VAL A 76 -11.72 8.74 8.50
CA VAL A 76 -10.89 9.91 8.80
C VAL A 76 -9.88 9.55 9.87
N GLN A 77 -8.60 9.61 9.52
CA GLN A 77 -7.50 9.58 10.48
C GLN A 77 -7.30 11.01 10.99
N GLN A 78 -7.61 11.25 12.27
CA GLN A 78 -7.60 12.62 12.83
C GLN A 78 -6.20 13.20 12.90
N ASP A 79 -5.23 12.41 13.36
CA ASP A 79 -3.83 12.78 13.47
C ASP A 79 -2.98 11.76 12.70
N PRO A 80 -1.91 12.17 11.99
CA PRO A 80 -1.09 11.28 11.18
C PRO A 80 -0.12 10.46 12.06
N LEU A 81 -0.66 9.60 12.92
CA LEU A 81 0.10 8.84 13.92
C LEU A 81 0.74 7.56 13.38
N GLY A 82 0.56 7.24 12.11
CA GLY A 82 1.18 6.09 11.48
C GLY A 82 0.19 5.16 10.77
N THR A 83 0.72 4.08 10.17
CA THR A 83 -0.06 3.17 9.32
C THR A 83 -1.00 2.25 10.10
N ALA A 84 -0.65 1.86 11.32
CA ALA A 84 -1.55 1.07 12.18
C ALA A 84 -2.74 1.92 12.67
N ASP A 85 -2.49 3.20 12.98
CA ASP A 85 -3.55 4.15 13.35
C ASP A 85 -4.50 4.41 12.17
N ALA A 86 -3.97 4.50 10.95
CA ALA A 86 -4.80 4.60 9.74
C ALA A 86 -5.71 3.37 9.55
N VAL A 87 -5.19 2.16 9.80
CA VAL A 87 -6.00 0.93 9.75
C VAL A 87 -7.08 0.96 10.81
N LEU A 88 -6.76 1.40 12.02
CA LEU A 88 -7.70 1.51 13.14
C LEU A 88 -8.84 2.51 12.84
N ALA A 89 -8.56 3.60 12.16
CA ALA A 89 -9.57 4.58 11.75
C ALA A 89 -10.66 3.98 10.84
N ALA A 90 -10.34 2.90 10.10
CA ALA A 90 -11.29 2.22 9.22
C ALA A 90 -12.09 1.09 9.92
N GLU A 91 -11.88 0.81 11.21
CA GLU A 91 -12.48 -0.33 11.91
C GLU A 91 -14.01 -0.39 11.78
N GLN A 92 -14.70 0.75 11.87
CA GLN A 92 -16.17 0.79 11.77
C GLN A 92 -16.73 0.28 10.42
N TRP A 93 -15.88 0.18 9.39
CA TRP A 93 -16.26 -0.30 8.06
C TRP A 93 -16.16 -1.82 7.91
N ILE A 94 -15.55 -2.50 8.87
CA ILE A 94 -15.37 -3.95 8.88
C ILE A 94 -16.43 -4.60 9.77
N HIS A 95 -17.13 -5.59 9.22
CA HIS A 95 -18.24 -6.25 9.88
C HIS A 95 -17.93 -7.69 10.26
N GLY A 96 -18.14 -8.03 11.53
CA GLY A 96 -18.00 -9.40 12.02
C GLY A 96 -16.57 -9.94 11.86
N SER A 97 -16.43 -11.11 11.25
CA SER A 97 -15.15 -11.80 11.01
C SER A 97 -14.67 -11.67 9.56
N GLU A 98 -15.17 -10.69 8.82
CA GLU A 98 -14.81 -10.44 7.41
C GLU A 98 -13.32 -10.15 7.25
N LEU A 99 -12.67 -10.83 6.30
CA LEU A 99 -11.30 -10.47 5.91
C LEU A 99 -11.34 -9.22 5.04
N PHE A 100 -10.38 -8.34 5.24
CA PHE A 100 -10.29 -7.09 4.49
C PHE A 100 -8.86 -6.80 4.01
N LEU A 101 -8.77 -6.22 2.81
CA LEU A 101 -7.51 -5.83 2.21
C LEU A 101 -7.09 -4.44 2.70
N VAL A 102 -5.82 -4.31 3.05
CA VAL A 102 -5.15 -3.01 3.28
C VAL A 102 -4.01 -2.87 2.29
N VAL A 103 -3.99 -1.76 1.58
CA VAL A 103 -2.93 -1.40 0.62
C VAL A 103 -2.51 0.06 0.78
N ASN A 104 -1.29 0.36 0.39
CA ASN A 104 -0.83 1.75 0.31
C ASN A 104 -1.48 2.48 -0.87
N SER A 105 -1.85 3.73 -0.67
CA SER A 105 -2.48 4.56 -1.68
C SER A 105 -1.52 5.11 -2.74
N ASP A 106 -0.23 4.93 -2.59
CA ASP A 106 0.80 5.34 -3.55
C ASP A 106 1.40 4.17 -4.35
N ASN A 107 0.82 2.96 -4.20
CA ASN A 107 1.22 1.75 -4.92
C ASN A 107 0.09 1.22 -5.80
N LEU A 108 0.38 0.98 -7.08
CA LEU A 108 -0.52 0.27 -8.00
C LEU A 108 -0.11 -1.20 -8.07
N TYR A 109 -0.93 -2.06 -7.49
CA TYR A 109 -0.70 -3.49 -7.42
C TYR A 109 -1.30 -4.22 -8.63
N PRO A 110 -0.68 -5.32 -9.11
CA PRO A 110 -1.21 -6.14 -10.18
C PRO A 110 -2.55 -6.78 -9.79
N VAL A 111 -3.52 -6.74 -10.71
CA VAL A 111 -4.87 -7.27 -10.47
C VAL A 111 -4.84 -8.75 -10.11
N GLU A 112 -4.01 -9.55 -10.77
CA GLU A 112 -3.94 -10.99 -10.51
C GLU A 112 -3.35 -11.31 -9.14
N SER A 113 -2.31 -10.58 -8.70
CA SER A 113 -1.77 -10.70 -7.34
C SER A 113 -2.82 -10.35 -6.28
N LEU A 114 -3.57 -9.27 -6.48
CA LEU A 114 -4.66 -8.87 -5.58
C LEU A 114 -5.78 -9.92 -5.53
N ARG A 115 -6.13 -10.52 -6.68
CA ARG A 115 -7.14 -11.60 -6.78
C ARG A 115 -6.70 -12.84 -5.99
N ARG A 116 -5.44 -13.26 -6.16
CA ARG A 116 -4.87 -14.38 -5.41
C ARG A 116 -4.86 -14.14 -3.91
N LEU A 117 -4.60 -12.91 -3.47
CA LEU A 117 -4.66 -12.53 -2.07
C LEU A 117 -6.10 -12.56 -1.53
N ARG A 118 -7.07 -12.01 -2.28
CA ARG A 118 -8.50 -12.05 -1.93
C ARG A 118 -9.00 -13.48 -1.72
N ASP A 119 -8.58 -14.41 -2.58
CA ASP A 119 -9.09 -15.78 -2.61
C ASP A 119 -8.47 -16.69 -1.51
N LEU A 120 -7.60 -16.15 -0.64
CA LEU A 120 -6.95 -16.93 0.42
C LEU A 120 -7.88 -17.49 1.49
N ASN A 121 -9.02 -16.87 1.75
CA ASN A 121 -9.93 -17.22 2.85
C ASN A 121 -9.25 -17.28 4.24
N ARG A 122 -8.14 -16.63 4.43
CA ARG A 122 -7.36 -16.51 5.68
C ARG A 122 -6.48 -15.27 5.63
N PRO A 123 -5.99 -14.75 6.78
CA PRO A 123 -5.03 -13.65 6.79
C PRO A 123 -3.77 -13.96 5.98
N GLY A 124 -3.24 -12.94 5.31
CA GLY A 124 -2.06 -13.10 4.48
C GLY A 124 -1.54 -11.78 3.92
N LEU A 125 -0.52 -11.88 3.06
CA LEU A 125 0.08 -10.72 2.40
C LEU A 125 0.68 -11.11 1.05
N LEU A 126 0.94 -10.11 0.20
CA LEU A 126 1.77 -10.29 -0.98
C LEU A 126 3.25 -10.18 -0.60
N GLY A 127 4.02 -11.19 -1.00
CA GLY A 127 5.47 -11.18 -0.96
C GLY A 127 6.02 -11.19 -2.39
N PHE A 128 6.70 -10.12 -2.77
CA PHE A 128 7.23 -9.94 -4.13
C PHE A 128 8.64 -10.48 -4.26
N GLU A 129 8.92 -11.19 -5.34
CA GLU A 129 10.28 -11.55 -5.70
C GLU A 129 11.07 -10.29 -6.06
N ARG A 130 12.23 -10.13 -5.45
CA ARG A 130 13.07 -8.94 -5.64
C ARG A 130 13.42 -8.68 -7.10
N GLU A 131 13.84 -9.72 -7.81
CA GLU A 131 14.21 -9.62 -9.23
C GLU A 131 13.00 -9.27 -10.11
N ALA A 132 11.82 -9.75 -9.76
CA ALA A 132 10.59 -9.40 -10.46
C ALA A 132 10.21 -7.93 -10.25
N LEU A 133 10.35 -7.40 -9.03
CA LEU A 133 10.19 -5.97 -8.77
C LEU A 133 11.18 -5.13 -9.58
N ILE A 134 12.46 -5.52 -9.63
CA ILE A 134 13.48 -4.80 -10.42
C ILE A 134 13.13 -4.80 -11.90
N ALA A 135 12.64 -5.90 -12.43
CA ALA A 135 12.35 -6.05 -13.86
C ALA A 135 11.03 -5.38 -14.29
N ASN A 136 10.01 -5.44 -13.44
CA ASN A 136 8.62 -5.15 -13.82
C ASN A 136 8.01 -3.94 -13.08
N SER A 137 8.79 -3.20 -12.26
CA SER A 137 8.30 -1.98 -11.60
C SER A 137 9.03 -0.73 -12.12
N ASN A 138 8.56 0.44 -11.66
CA ASN A 138 9.29 1.70 -11.86
C ASN A 138 10.29 1.99 -10.73
N ILE A 139 10.51 1.04 -9.81
CA ILE A 139 11.26 1.24 -8.57
C ILE A 139 12.74 0.89 -8.81
N PRO A 140 13.68 1.80 -8.60
CA PRO A 140 15.10 1.50 -8.76
C PRO A 140 15.57 0.44 -7.74
N ALA A 141 16.48 -0.46 -8.14
CA ALA A 141 16.99 -1.56 -7.31
C ALA A 141 17.54 -1.10 -5.94
N ASN A 142 18.18 0.08 -5.89
CA ASN A 142 18.71 0.65 -4.63
C ASN A 142 17.59 1.15 -3.69
N ARG A 143 16.38 1.42 -4.19
CA ARG A 143 15.20 1.74 -3.39
C ARG A 143 14.52 0.46 -2.92
N ILE A 144 14.42 -0.57 -3.77
CA ILE A 144 13.88 -1.90 -3.40
C ILE A 144 14.68 -2.50 -2.23
N ALA A 145 15.99 -2.34 -2.21
CA ALA A 145 16.86 -2.81 -1.13
C ALA A 145 16.56 -2.17 0.25
N LYS A 146 15.73 -1.12 0.31
CA LYS A 146 15.34 -0.43 1.55
C LYS A 146 13.95 -0.81 2.03
N PHE A 147 13.22 -1.63 1.28
CA PHE A 147 11.90 -2.12 1.69
C PHE A 147 12.04 -3.26 2.70
N ALA A 148 10.97 -3.48 3.46
CA ALA A 148 10.91 -4.61 4.38
C ALA A 148 11.02 -5.94 3.62
N THR A 149 11.75 -6.89 4.20
CA THR A 149 11.84 -8.25 3.70
C THR A 149 11.09 -9.20 4.62
N LEU A 150 10.64 -10.32 4.05
CA LEU A 150 9.78 -11.30 4.69
C LEU A 150 10.54 -12.62 4.90
N GLY A 151 10.63 -13.07 6.15
CA GLY A 151 10.95 -14.44 6.46
C GLY A 151 9.72 -15.33 6.28
N VAL A 152 9.89 -16.47 5.58
CA VAL A 152 8.75 -17.36 5.23
C VAL A 152 9.15 -18.80 5.56
N ASP A 153 8.27 -19.54 6.23
CA ASP A 153 8.47 -20.94 6.53
C ASP A 153 8.16 -21.87 5.32
N SER A 154 8.44 -23.17 5.45
CA SER A 154 8.16 -24.17 4.42
C SER A 154 6.67 -24.34 4.10
N GLY A 155 5.78 -23.86 4.96
CA GLY A 155 4.32 -23.83 4.76
C GLY A 155 3.82 -22.54 4.13
N ALA A 156 4.73 -21.67 3.68
CA ALA A 156 4.43 -20.34 3.14
C ALA A 156 3.80 -19.38 4.16
N PHE A 157 4.07 -19.54 5.45
CA PHE A 157 3.62 -18.58 6.46
C PHE A 157 4.74 -17.63 6.84
N LEU A 158 4.35 -16.36 7.08
CA LEU A 158 5.24 -15.32 7.58
C LEU A 158 5.81 -15.73 8.94
N THR A 159 7.12 -15.62 9.10
CA THR A 159 7.82 -15.88 10.36
C THR A 159 8.32 -14.61 11.03
N HIS A 160 8.76 -13.63 10.25
CA HIS A 160 9.22 -12.33 10.73
C HIS A 160 9.27 -11.32 9.58
N ILE A 161 9.34 -10.05 9.94
CA ILE A 161 9.54 -8.91 9.03
C ILE A 161 10.85 -8.24 9.41
N VAL A 162 11.69 -7.94 8.43
CA VAL A 162 12.91 -7.18 8.64
C VAL A 162 12.81 -5.85 7.92
N GLU A 163 12.60 -4.77 8.67
CA GLU A 163 12.58 -3.42 8.16
C GLU A 163 13.98 -2.95 7.77
N LYS A 164 14.14 -2.44 6.55
CA LYS A 164 15.40 -1.90 6.01
C LYS A 164 16.61 -2.80 6.30
N PRO A 165 16.59 -4.04 5.81
CA PRO A 165 17.66 -5.00 6.11
C PRO A 165 19.01 -4.48 5.61
N ASP A 166 20.07 -4.69 6.40
CA ASP A 166 21.46 -4.37 6.00
C ASP A 166 21.93 -5.25 4.83
N VAL A 167 21.43 -6.49 4.78
CA VAL A 167 21.72 -7.46 3.73
C VAL A 167 20.39 -8.06 3.24
N VAL A 168 20.19 -8.03 1.94
CA VAL A 168 19.03 -8.67 1.29
C VAL A 168 19.51 -9.94 0.60
N GLU A 169 19.14 -11.09 1.13
CA GLU A 169 19.41 -12.38 0.49
C GLU A 169 18.60 -12.51 -0.81
N PRO A 170 19.12 -13.17 -1.85
CA PRO A 170 18.50 -13.22 -3.17
C PRO A 170 17.08 -13.83 -3.20
N ASP A 171 16.79 -14.75 -2.29
CA ASP A 171 15.52 -15.48 -2.19
C ASP A 171 14.51 -14.86 -1.19
N MET A 172 14.91 -13.80 -0.49
CA MET A 172 13.99 -13.05 0.38
C MET A 172 12.92 -12.34 -0.43
N LEU A 173 11.69 -12.47 0.03
CA LEU A 173 10.56 -11.73 -0.53
C LEU A 173 10.50 -10.31 0.03
N VAL A 174 10.06 -9.38 -0.81
CA VAL A 174 9.90 -7.97 -0.46
C VAL A 174 8.44 -7.68 -0.13
N SER A 175 8.19 -6.98 0.97
CA SER A 175 6.88 -6.45 1.31
C SER A 175 6.66 -5.11 0.62
N MET A 176 5.51 -5.00 -0.05
CA MET A 176 5.00 -3.72 -0.59
C MET A 176 3.70 -3.29 0.13
N ASN A 177 3.47 -3.79 1.36
CA ASN A 177 2.31 -3.46 2.20
C ASN A 177 0.95 -3.74 1.56
N ALA A 178 0.79 -4.92 0.96
CA ALA A 178 -0.52 -5.45 0.57
C ALA A 178 -0.89 -6.59 1.51
N TRP A 179 -1.83 -6.32 2.42
CA TRP A 179 -2.20 -7.18 3.54
C TRP A 179 -3.67 -7.57 3.48
N LEU A 180 -3.99 -8.85 3.67
CA LEU A 180 -5.33 -9.35 3.94
C LEU A 180 -5.43 -9.64 5.45
N PHE A 181 -6.14 -8.83 6.17
CA PHE A 181 -6.28 -8.93 7.62
C PHE A 181 -7.60 -9.57 8.05
N SER A 182 -7.60 -10.23 9.20
CA SER A 182 -8.78 -10.44 10.02
C SER A 182 -8.99 -9.25 10.95
N PRO A 183 -10.18 -9.10 11.57
CA PRO A 183 -10.43 -8.06 12.58
C PRO A 183 -9.52 -8.11 13.81
N MET A 184 -8.79 -9.21 14.02
CA MET A 184 -7.82 -9.34 15.11
C MET A 184 -6.70 -8.28 15.04
N ILE A 185 -6.41 -7.77 13.84
CA ILE A 185 -5.41 -6.71 13.66
C ILE A 185 -5.76 -5.42 14.41
N PHE A 186 -7.05 -5.13 14.62
CA PHE A 186 -7.45 -3.92 15.36
C PHE A 186 -7.04 -3.96 16.83
N GLU A 187 -7.08 -5.14 17.48
CA GLU A 187 -6.56 -5.32 18.82
C GLU A 187 -5.06 -5.04 18.87
N ALA A 188 -4.32 -5.59 17.91
CA ALA A 188 -2.88 -5.33 17.78
C ALA A 188 -2.60 -3.83 17.59
N CYS A 189 -3.30 -3.16 16.65
CA CYS A 189 -3.14 -1.73 16.40
C CYS A 189 -3.39 -0.85 17.64
N ARG A 190 -4.29 -1.27 18.56
CA ARG A 190 -4.53 -0.52 19.81
C ARG A 190 -3.48 -0.76 20.87
N THR A 191 -2.75 -1.88 20.78
CA THR A 191 -1.88 -2.36 21.88
C THR A 191 -0.42 -2.02 21.66
N ILE A 192 0.02 -1.89 20.40
CA ILE A 192 1.42 -1.59 20.09
C ILE A 192 1.84 -0.20 20.62
N GLU A 193 3.11 -0.09 20.96
CA GLU A 193 3.74 1.20 21.27
C GLU A 193 4.24 1.88 19.98
N PRO A 194 4.33 3.21 19.97
CA PRO A 194 4.91 3.91 18.83
C PRO A 194 6.39 3.57 18.65
N SER A 195 6.83 3.51 17.41
CA SER A 195 8.24 3.30 17.07
C SER A 195 9.12 4.49 17.54
N ILE A 196 10.44 4.34 17.40
CA ILE A 196 11.40 5.43 17.70
C ILE A 196 11.15 6.71 16.88
N ARG A 197 10.33 6.62 15.81
CA ARG A 197 9.87 7.76 15.01
C ARG A 197 8.60 8.41 15.57
N GLY A 198 8.01 7.85 16.60
CA GLY A 198 6.74 8.28 17.18
C GLY A 198 5.52 7.83 16.38
N GLU A 199 5.65 6.83 15.48
CA GLU A 199 4.60 6.33 14.61
C GLU A 199 4.14 4.92 15.02
N TYR A 200 2.83 4.66 14.98
CA TYR A 200 2.24 3.33 15.11
C TYR A 200 2.31 2.62 13.77
N GLU A 201 3.25 1.69 13.62
CA GLU A 201 3.56 1.03 12.37
C GLU A 201 2.78 -0.27 12.20
N ILE A 202 2.24 -0.52 11.00
CA ILE A 202 1.48 -1.75 10.74
C ILE A 202 2.34 -3.01 10.87
N ALA A 203 3.63 -2.94 10.56
CA ALA A 203 4.55 -4.05 10.74
C ALA A 203 4.62 -4.49 12.22
N SER A 204 4.70 -3.53 13.15
CA SER A 204 4.68 -3.80 14.59
C SER A 204 3.36 -4.42 15.05
N ALA A 205 2.23 -3.98 14.48
CA ALA A 205 0.93 -4.58 14.79
C ALA A 205 0.84 -6.02 14.26
N VAL A 206 1.37 -6.30 13.07
CA VAL A 206 1.45 -7.66 12.53
C VAL A 206 2.32 -8.55 13.42
N GLU A 207 3.48 -8.10 13.84
CA GLU A 207 4.36 -8.85 14.76
C GLU A 207 3.67 -9.12 16.08
N TYR A 208 2.98 -8.13 16.65
CA TYR A 208 2.18 -8.32 17.87
C TYR A 208 1.08 -9.36 17.65
N ALA A 209 0.32 -9.27 16.57
CA ALA A 209 -0.74 -10.23 16.25
C ALA A 209 -0.19 -11.66 16.11
N MET A 210 0.97 -11.84 15.51
CA MET A 210 1.63 -13.15 15.41
C MET A 210 2.08 -13.69 16.76
N GLN A 211 2.74 -12.86 17.57
CA GLN A 211 3.42 -13.29 18.80
C GLN A 211 2.48 -13.42 19.99
N GLN A 212 1.49 -12.51 20.10
CA GLN A 212 0.63 -12.40 21.28
C GLN A 212 -0.79 -12.93 21.03
N LEU A 213 -1.31 -12.79 19.80
CA LEU A 213 -2.66 -13.21 19.47
C LEU A 213 -2.70 -14.54 18.68
N GLY A 214 -1.53 -15.07 18.28
CA GLY A 214 -1.44 -16.34 17.56
C GLY A 214 -1.91 -16.29 16.11
N GLU A 215 -2.06 -15.08 15.53
CA GLU A 215 -2.45 -14.92 14.13
C GLU A 215 -1.34 -15.45 13.21
N ARG A 216 -1.74 -16.03 12.07
CA ARG A 216 -0.80 -16.54 11.08
C ARG A 216 -1.09 -15.93 9.72
N TYR A 217 -0.11 -15.34 9.09
CA TYR A 217 -0.23 -14.70 7.77
C TYR A 217 0.36 -15.58 6.69
N PHE A 218 -0.45 -15.94 5.70
CA PHE A 218 0.02 -16.70 4.54
C PHE A 218 0.65 -15.75 3.53
N VAL A 219 1.82 -16.09 3.01
CA VAL A 219 2.54 -15.27 2.03
C VAL A 219 2.22 -15.74 0.62
N VAL A 220 1.51 -14.93 -0.14
CA VAL A 220 1.27 -15.14 -1.56
C VAL A 220 2.45 -14.59 -2.33
N ARG A 221 3.29 -15.47 -2.86
CA ARG A 221 4.45 -15.08 -3.68
C ARG A 221 4.00 -14.48 -5.01
N SER A 222 4.54 -13.32 -5.39
CA SER A 222 4.29 -12.66 -6.66
C SER A 222 5.58 -12.43 -7.44
N THR A 223 5.52 -12.73 -8.74
CA THR A 223 6.55 -12.46 -9.75
C THR A 223 6.23 -11.24 -10.61
N GLU A 224 5.20 -10.50 -10.24
CA GLU A 224 4.75 -9.28 -10.92
C GLU A 224 5.42 -8.04 -10.32
N GLY A 225 5.31 -6.89 -11.00
CA GLY A 225 5.80 -5.61 -10.52
C GLY A 225 4.72 -4.81 -9.79
N VAL A 226 5.14 -3.85 -8.97
CA VAL A 226 4.28 -2.83 -8.37
C VAL A 226 4.75 -1.47 -8.88
N LEU A 227 3.83 -0.60 -9.28
CA LEU A 227 4.19 0.78 -9.59
C LEU A 227 4.05 1.63 -8.35
N ASP A 228 5.11 2.38 -8.05
CA ASP A 228 5.23 3.20 -6.84
C ASP A 228 5.30 4.69 -7.21
N LEU A 229 4.44 5.49 -6.58
CA LEU A 229 4.38 6.94 -6.74
C LEU A 229 4.80 7.65 -5.43
N SER A 230 5.95 7.27 -4.86
CA SER A 230 6.45 7.85 -3.60
C SER A 230 6.85 9.31 -3.73
N SER A 231 7.27 9.75 -4.93
CA SER A 231 7.68 11.12 -5.21
C SER A 231 7.09 11.63 -6.53
N ARG A 232 7.11 12.96 -6.72
CA ARG A 232 6.72 13.60 -7.99
C ARG A 232 7.57 13.14 -9.18
N ALA A 233 8.83 12.82 -8.92
CA ALA A 233 9.75 12.33 -9.95
C ALA A 233 9.33 10.95 -10.50
N ASP A 234 8.55 10.17 -9.74
CA ASP A 234 8.11 8.85 -10.15
C ASP A 234 7.00 8.89 -11.22
N VAL A 235 6.29 10.02 -11.42
CA VAL A 235 5.21 10.14 -12.43
C VAL A 235 5.69 9.73 -13.82
N ALA A 236 6.86 10.20 -14.24
CA ALA A 236 7.39 9.88 -15.57
C ALA A 236 7.72 8.40 -15.70
N SER A 237 8.30 7.77 -14.67
CA SER A 237 8.64 6.35 -14.69
C SER A 237 7.40 5.45 -14.59
N VAL A 238 6.40 5.84 -13.79
CA VAL A 238 5.08 5.16 -13.75
C VAL A 238 4.43 5.18 -15.13
N ARG A 239 4.35 6.36 -15.76
CA ARG A 239 3.81 6.51 -17.12
C ARG A 239 4.53 5.61 -18.12
N GLN A 240 5.86 5.60 -18.10
CA GLN A 240 6.65 4.79 -19.03
C GLN A 240 6.35 3.30 -18.93
N VAL A 241 6.03 2.79 -17.74
CA VAL A 241 5.63 1.38 -17.57
C VAL A 241 4.21 1.16 -18.08
N LEU A 242 3.26 2.03 -17.71
CA LEU A 242 1.85 1.93 -18.13
C LEU A 242 1.64 2.05 -19.65
N GLU A 243 2.54 2.70 -20.38
CA GLU A 243 2.49 2.83 -21.85
C GLU A 243 3.09 1.62 -22.60
N ARG A 244 3.72 0.67 -21.89
CA ARG A 244 4.29 -0.55 -22.49
C ARG A 244 3.30 -1.72 -22.54
N ASP A 245 2.30 -1.69 -21.63
CA ASP A 245 1.25 -2.69 -21.50
C ASP A 245 0.02 -2.32 -22.38
#